data_b8bbebe41ded6916ac1637e4bb39ed1a
#
_entry.id   b8bbebe41ded6916ac1637e4bb39ed1a
#
_cell.length_a   1.000
_cell.length_b   1.000
_cell.length_c   1.000
_cell.angle_alpha   90.00
_cell.angle_beta   90.00
_cell.angle_gamma   90.00
#
_symmetry.space_group_name_H-M   'P 1'
#
loop_
_entity.id
_entity.type
_entity.pdbx_description
1 polymer ?
#
loop_
_entity_poly.entity_id
_entity_poly.type
_entity_poly.pdbx_seq_one_letter_code
_entity_poly.pdbx_strand_id
1 'polypeptide(L)'
;MQYVRIVNLPAMKAAYSGPLKDEASFNRFNDWFSAYHASLTNELYPRDFMWYNERLGVQEWFYALPAGVKEEDCGGFEIVDLPSGLFAVASCLDADLDQAKDWLDTREVLLNWAAESEKFKAYENGEGKKERYPMFHIVSPGELNTENISIEDLYLPIERR
;
A
#
# COMPACT_ATOMS: atom_id res chain seq x y z
N MET A 1 11.94 13.84 -14.26
CA MET A 1 12.81 13.22 -13.22
C MET A 1 11.91 12.89 -12.05
N GLN A 2 11.77 11.61 -11.75
CA GLN A 2 10.99 11.16 -10.59
C GLN A 2 11.85 11.28 -9.32
N TYR A 3 11.31 11.89 -8.27
CA TYR A 3 12.00 12.01 -6.99
C TYR A 3 11.70 10.81 -6.11
N VAL A 4 12.75 10.15 -5.63
CA VAL A 4 12.62 9.08 -4.63
C VAL A 4 12.83 9.68 -3.25
N ARG A 5 11.89 9.44 -2.35
CA ARG A 5 11.97 9.80 -0.93
C ARG A 5 12.04 8.56 -0.06
N ILE A 6 12.64 8.67 1.11
CA ILE A 6 12.70 7.58 2.08
C ILE A 6 11.66 7.86 3.16
N VAL A 7 10.80 6.88 3.38
CA VAL A 7 9.75 6.92 4.40
C VAL A 7 9.99 5.80 5.40
N ASN A 8 9.85 6.08 6.68
CA ASN A 8 9.83 5.06 7.71
C ASN A 8 8.38 4.89 8.18
N LEU A 9 7.75 3.80 7.79
CA LEU A 9 6.44 3.45 8.30
C LEU A 9 6.56 2.90 9.72
N PRO A 10 5.80 3.43 10.68
CA PRO A 10 5.78 2.90 12.04
C PRO A 10 5.08 1.53 12.07
N ALA A 11 5.25 0.81 13.17
CA ALA A 11 4.44 -0.37 13.43
C ALA A 11 2.99 0.06 13.67
N MET A 12 2.06 -0.49 12.92
CA MET A 12 0.63 -0.18 12.97
C MET A 12 -0.18 -1.46 12.96
N LYS A 13 -1.37 -1.42 13.56
CA LYS A 13 -2.39 -2.42 13.34
C LYS A 13 -3.19 -2.06 12.09
N ALA A 14 -3.60 -3.04 11.34
CA ALA A 14 -4.43 -2.85 10.16
C ALA A 14 -5.54 -3.89 10.08
N ALA A 15 -6.72 -3.46 9.63
CA ALA A 15 -7.71 -4.41 9.14
C ALA A 15 -7.20 -4.99 7.83
N TYR A 16 -7.33 -6.29 7.66
CA TYR A 16 -6.75 -7.05 6.57
C TYR A 16 -7.83 -7.71 5.74
N SER A 17 -7.82 -7.46 4.44
CA SER A 17 -8.81 -8.02 3.51
C SER A 17 -8.76 -9.55 3.40
N GLY A 18 -7.63 -10.15 3.73
CA GLY A 18 -7.26 -11.45 3.22
C GLY A 18 -6.84 -11.39 1.74
N PRO A 19 -6.47 -12.54 1.14
CA PRO A 19 -6.18 -12.63 -0.29
C PRO A 19 -7.40 -12.26 -1.13
N LEU A 20 -7.26 -11.24 -1.99
CA LEU A 20 -8.32 -10.78 -2.90
C LEU A 20 -8.36 -11.70 -4.13
N LYS A 21 -9.21 -12.71 -4.08
CA LYS A 21 -9.28 -13.76 -5.11
C LYS A 21 -10.31 -13.47 -6.20
N ASP A 22 -11.26 -12.62 -5.91
CA ASP A 22 -12.39 -12.30 -6.78
C ASP A 22 -12.97 -10.91 -6.47
N GLU A 23 -13.85 -10.45 -7.34
CA GLU A 23 -14.53 -9.16 -7.22
C GLU A 23 -15.37 -9.07 -5.93
N ALA A 24 -15.95 -10.16 -5.47
CA ALA A 24 -16.76 -10.15 -4.26
C ALA A 24 -15.90 -9.89 -3.00
N SER A 25 -14.72 -10.48 -2.92
CA SER A 25 -13.77 -10.23 -1.83
C SER A 25 -13.24 -8.80 -1.85
N PHE A 26 -12.96 -8.27 -3.05
CA PHE A 26 -12.56 -6.88 -3.24
C PHE A 26 -13.67 -5.92 -2.77
N ASN A 27 -14.89 -6.08 -3.31
CA ASN A 27 -16.02 -5.20 -3.00
C ASN A 27 -16.36 -5.24 -1.52
N ARG A 28 -16.33 -6.39 -0.87
CA ARG A 28 -16.59 -6.51 0.56
C ARG A 28 -15.65 -5.65 1.40
N PHE A 29 -14.36 -5.66 1.08
CA PHE A 29 -13.37 -4.85 1.82
C PHE A 29 -13.51 -3.37 1.48
N ASN A 30 -13.68 -3.05 0.18
CA ASN A 30 -13.87 -1.69 -0.29
C ASN A 30 -15.09 -1.00 0.34
N ASP A 31 -16.23 -1.68 0.39
CA ASP A 31 -17.45 -1.14 0.99
C ASP A 31 -17.28 -0.86 2.48
N TRP A 32 -16.65 -1.81 3.19
CA TRP A 32 -16.38 -1.63 4.61
C TRP A 32 -15.43 -0.44 4.85
N PHE A 33 -14.26 -0.42 4.21
CA PHE A 33 -13.28 0.62 4.49
C PHE A 33 -13.78 2.00 4.07
N SER A 34 -14.52 2.10 2.99
CA SER A 34 -15.09 3.36 2.52
C SER A 34 -16.08 3.92 3.53
N ALA A 35 -16.97 3.08 4.06
CA ALA A 35 -17.91 3.47 5.12
C ALA A 35 -17.19 3.82 6.43
N TYR A 36 -16.16 3.05 6.80
CA TYR A 36 -15.36 3.29 8.00
C TYR A 36 -14.61 4.61 7.89
N HIS A 37 -13.90 4.83 6.78
CA HIS A 37 -13.16 6.07 6.54
C HIS A 37 -14.07 7.30 6.54
N ALA A 38 -15.23 7.22 5.90
CA ALA A 38 -16.22 8.29 5.89
C ALA A 38 -16.78 8.62 7.30
N SER A 39 -16.69 7.69 8.25
CA SER A 39 -17.08 7.91 9.64
C SER A 39 -16.03 8.65 10.47
N LEU A 40 -14.79 8.70 9.99
CA LEU A 40 -13.68 9.38 10.67
C LEU A 40 -13.74 10.88 10.39
N THR A 41 -13.50 11.66 11.41
CA THR A 41 -13.38 13.11 11.28
C THR A 41 -11.88 13.49 11.25
N ASN A 42 -11.51 14.47 10.42
CA ASN A 42 -10.16 15.02 10.32
C ASN A 42 -9.11 14.09 9.67
N GLU A 43 -9.51 13.11 8.89
CA GLU A 43 -8.60 12.34 8.04
C GLU A 43 -8.60 12.93 6.63
N LEU A 44 -7.41 13.23 6.11
CA LEU A 44 -7.25 13.79 4.76
C LEU A 44 -7.31 12.72 3.68
N TYR A 45 -6.73 11.57 3.96
CA TYR A 45 -6.64 10.44 3.04
C TYR A 45 -7.01 9.14 3.76
N PRO A 46 -7.55 8.16 3.05
CA PRO A 46 -7.61 6.80 3.57
C PRO A 46 -6.22 6.33 3.98
N ARG A 47 -6.15 5.57 5.06
CA ARG A 47 -4.90 4.98 5.55
C ARG A 47 -4.73 3.57 5.01
N ASP A 48 -4.99 3.38 3.74
CA ASP A 48 -4.99 2.06 3.13
C ASP A 48 -3.75 1.83 2.28
N PHE A 49 -3.32 0.57 2.23
CA PHE A 49 -2.21 0.11 1.42
C PHE A 49 -2.60 -1.18 0.74
N MET A 50 -2.35 -1.27 -0.54
CA MET A 50 -2.53 -2.49 -1.29
C MET A 50 -1.17 -3.02 -1.73
N TRP A 51 -0.93 -4.32 -1.60
CA TRP A 51 0.27 -4.95 -2.11
C TRP A 51 -0.05 -6.16 -2.98
N TYR A 52 0.90 -6.54 -3.82
CA TYR A 52 0.85 -7.79 -4.53
C TYR A 52 1.71 -8.82 -3.81
N ASN A 53 1.09 -9.83 -3.22
CA ASN A 53 1.78 -10.94 -2.58
C ASN A 53 2.29 -11.91 -3.64
N GLU A 54 3.55 -11.78 -4.04
CA GLU A 54 4.17 -12.59 -5.10
C GLU A 54 4.12 -14.10 -4.79
N ARG A 55 4.21 -14.47 -3.51
CA ARG A 55 4.15 -15.87 -3.08
C ARG A 55 2.77 -16.51 -3.30
N LEU A 56 1.71 -15.74 -3.10
CA LEU A 56 0.33 -16.19 -3.27
C LEU A 56 -0.23 -15.86 -4.65
N GLY A 57 0.41 -14.97 -5.41
CA GLY A 57 -0.06 -14.52 -6.71
C GLY A 57 -1.36 -13.71 -6.64
N VAL A 58 -1.60 -13.00 -5.54
CA VAL A 58 -2.83 -12.23 -5.30
C VAL A 58 -2.52 -10.86 -4.70
N GLN A 59 -3.47 -9.95 -4.85
CA GLN A 59 -3.46 -8.69 -4.10
C GLN A 59 -4.02 -8.90 -2.70
N GLU A 60 -3.53 -8.10 -1.77
CA GLU A 60 -3.97 -8.03 -0.38
C GLU A 60 -4.09 -6.55 0.00
N TRP A 61 -5.13 -6.20 0.77
CA TRP A 61 -5.46 -4.83 1.12
C TRP A 61 -5.47 -4.64 2.64
N PHE A 62 -4.85 -3.56 3.10
CA PHE A 62 -4.70 -3.22 4.51
C PHE A 62 -5.25 -1.83 4.77
N TYR A 63 -6.02 -1.66 5.83
CA TYR A 63 -6.41 -0.34 6.32
C TYR A 63 -5.79 -0.12 7.70
N ALA A 64 -4.83 0.83 7.78
CA ALA A 64 -4.15 1.14 9.03
C ALA A 64 -5.11 1.78 10.04
N LEU A 65 -5.32 1.10 11.16
CA LEU A 65 -6.31 1.48 12.15
C LEU A 65 -5.77 2.54 13.11
N PRO A 66 -6.60 3.49 13.56
CA PRO A 66 -6.30 4.34 14.70
C PRO A 66 -6.01 3.53 15.96
N ALA A 67 -5.27 4.11 16.89
CA ALA A 67 -4.99 3.45 18.15
C ALA A 67 -6.30 3.16 18.93
N GLY A 68 -6.38 1.94 19.49
CA GLY A 68 -7.51 1.54 20.34
C GLY A 68 -8.74 0.99 19.61
N VAL A 69 -8.68 0.87 18.28
CA VAL A 69 -9.75 0.21 17.50
C VAL A 69 -9.79 -1.28 17.83
N LYS A 70 -10.98 -1.80 18.02
CA LYS A 70 -11.23 -3.20 18.35
C LYS A 70 -11.62 -3.99 17.10
N GLU A 71 -11.43 -5.29 17.15
CA GLU A 71 -11.77 -6.22 16.09
C GLU A 71 -13.25 -6.17 15.68
N GLU A 72 -14.13 -5.97 16.66
CA GLU A 72 -15.58 -5.82 16.46
C GLU A 72 -15.97 -4.61 15.59
N ASP A 73 -15.10 -3.57 15.56
CA ASP A 73 -15.29 -2.35 14.77
C ASP A 73 -14.76 -2.50 13.33
N CYS A 74 -14.10 -3.62 13.01
CA CYS A 74 -13.44 -3.85 11.73
C CYS A 74 -14.28 -4.67 10.75
N GLY A 75 -15.61 -4.70 10.87
CA GLY A 75 -16.48 -5.38 9.91
C GLY A 75 -16.24 -6.89 9.79
N GLY A 76 -15.65 -7.50 10.82
CA GLY A 76 -15.28 -8.92 10.83
C GLY A 76 -14.02 -9.24 10.02
N PHE A 77 -13.21 -8.24 9.72
CA PHE A 77 -11.87 -8.43 9.15
C PHE A 77 -10.83 -8.66 10.24
N GLU A 78 -9.86 -9.51 9.96
CA GLU A 78 -8.75 -9.78 10.85
C GLU A 78 -7.90 -8.53 11.08
N ILE A 79 -7.43 -8.33 12.32
CA ILE A 79 -6.46 -7.29 12.63
C ILE A 79 -5.06 -7.90 12.61
N VAL A 80 -4.22 -7.38 11.74
CA VAL A 80 -2.83 -7.79 11.58
C VAL A 80 -1.85 -6.65 11.81
N ASP A 81 -0.56 -6.97 11.94
CA ASP A 81 0.48 -5.96 11.92
C ASP A 81 0.79 -5.53 10.49
N LEU A 82 0.54 -4.26 10.16
CA LEU A 82 1.00 -3.70 8.90
C LEU A 82 2.54 -3.67 8.89
N PRO A 83 3.18 -4.15 7.82
CA PRO A 83 4.64 -4.17 7.71
C PRO A 83 5.25 -2.79 7.93
N SER A 84 6.09 -2.66 8.95
CA SER A 84 6.80 -1.44 9.31
C SER A 84 8.22 -1.45 8.76
N GLY A 85 8.86 -0.29 8.70
CA GLY A 85 10.25 -0.12 8.35
C GLY A 85 10.48 0.89 7.23
N LEU A 86 11.67 0.85 6.64
CA LEU A 86 12.06 1.79 5.61
C LEU A 86 11.50 1.40 4.25
N PHE A 87 11.02 2.41 3.53
CA PHE A 87 10.56 2.30 2.16
C PHE A 87 11.15 3.41 1.31
N ALA A 88 11.56 3.07 0.09
CA ALA A 88 11.75 4.04 -0.97
C ALA A 88 10.40 4.29 -1.63
N VAL A 89 10.02 5.56 -1.80
CA VAL A 89 8.70 5.95 -2.29
C VAL A 89 8.85 6.91 -3.46
N ALA A 90 8.09 6.66 -4.51
CA ALA A 90 7.89 7.56 -5.63
C ALA A 90 6.41 7.62 -5.99
N SER A 91 5.97 8.78 -6.48
CA SER A 91 4.59 8.97 -6.93
C SER A 91 4.48 8.74 -8.43
N CYS A 92 3.42 8.11 -8.87
CA CYS A 92 3.02 8.04 -10.27
C CYS A 92 1.65 8.66 -10.48
N LEU A 93 1.40 9.11 -11.70
CA LEU A 93 0.10 9.48 -12.18
C LEU A 93 -0.41 8.34 -13.03
N ASP A 94 -1.42 7.63 -12.56
CA ASP A 94 -2.13 6.66 -13.38
C ASP A 94 -3.32 7.37 -14.05
N ALA A 95 -3.12 7.72 -15.31
CA ALA A 95 -4.12 8.41 -16.13
C ALA A 95 -4.94 7.45 -17.01
N ASP A 96 -4.58 6.17 -17.01
CA ASP A 96 -5.26 5.12 -17.77
C ASP A 96 -5.14 3.80 -16.99
N LEU A 97 -6.09 3.57 -16.10
CA LEU A 97 -6.15 2.40 -15.21
C LEU A 97 -6.02 1.05 -15.94
N ASP A 98 -6.26 1.03 -17.27
CA ASP A 98 -6.19 -0.21 -18.05
C ASP A 98 -4.75 -0.64 -18.39
N GLN A 99 -3.75 0.26 -18.26
CA GLN A 99 -2.41 -0.04 -18.77
C GLN A 99 -1.35 -0.30 -17.70
N ALA A 100 -1.56 0.12 -16.48
CA ALA A 100 -0.60 0.00 -15.37
C ALA A 100 0.85 0.41 -15.73
N LYS A 101 1.04 1.11 -16.85
CA LYS A 101 2.36 1.43 -17.39
C LYS A 101 3.13 2.36 -16.48
N ASP A 102 2.50 3.45 -16.03
CA ASP A 102 3.14 4.44 -15.19
C ASP A 102 3.49 3.84 -13.82
N TRP A 103 2.69 2.89 -13.34
CA TRP A 103 2.97 2.11 -12.15
C TRP A 103 4.23 1.24 -12.34
N LEU A 104 4.33 0.50 -13.44
CA LEU A 104 5.49 -0.35 -13.75
C LEU A 104 6.76 0.47 -13.95
N ASP A 105 6.68 1.58 -14.67
CA ASP A 105 7.81 2.50 -14.89
C ASP A 105 8.30 3.09 -13.56
N THR A 106 7.39 3.47 -12.67
CA THR A 106 7.72 3.99 -11.33
C THR A 106 8.33 2.90 -10.44
N ARG A 107 7.83 1.67 -10.52
CA ARG A 107 8.43 0.52 -9.82
C ARG A 107 9.88 0.29 -10.29
N GLU A 108 10.13 0.38 -11.59
CA GLU A 108 11.48 0.23 -12.15
C GLU A 108 12.42 1.34 -11.66
N VAL A 109 11.95 2.59 -11.60
CA VAL A 109 12.71 3.71 -11.03
C VAL A 109 13.12 3.43 -9.58
N LEU A 110 12.21 2.91 -8.77
CA LEU A 110 12.50 2.56 -7.36
C LEU A 110 13.54 1.43 -7.25
N LEU A 111 13.42 0.40 -8.08
CA LEU A 111 14.37 -0.73 -8.09
C LEU A 111 15.77 -0.28 -8.52
N ASN A 112 15.88 0.53 -9.59
CA ASN A 112 17.15 1.08 -10.06
C ASN A 112 17.77 2.00 -9.01
N TRP A 113 16.99 2.86 -8.37
CA TRP A 113 17.46 3.69 -7.28
C TRP A 113 18.04 2.86 -6.12
N ALA A 114 17.36 1.79 -5.73
CA ALA A 114 17.83 0.91 -4.66
C ALA A 114 19.11 0.15 -5.04
N ALA A 115 19.24 -0.26 -6.31
CA ALA A 115 20.43 -0.93 -6.84
C ALA A 115 21.67 0.00 -6.85
N GLU A 116 21.49 1.28 -7.21
CA GLU A 116 22.55 2.29 -7.31
C GLU A 116 22.90 2.95 -5.97
N SER A 117 22.02 2.83 -4.95
CA SER A 117 22.22 3.47 -3.66
C SER A 117 23.39 2.84 -2.89
N GLU A 118 24.33 3.67 -2.42
CA GLU A 118 25.41 3.22 -1.53
C GLU A 118 24.94 2.87 -0.12
N LYS A 119 23.78 3.40 0.30
CA LYS A 119 23.29 3.32 1.70
C LYS A 119 22.17 2.32 1.89
N PHE A 120 21.43 2.02 0.82
CA PHE A 120 20.23 1.21 0.88
C PHE A 120 20.22 0.16 -0.23
N LYS A 121 19.49 -0.91 0.00
CA LYS A 121 19.17 -1.93 -1.00
C LYS A 121 17.71 -2.32 -0.86
N ALA A 122 17.14 -2.93 -1.90
CA ALA A 122 15.81 -3.54 -1.81
C ALA A 122 15.81 -4.60 -0.69
N TYR A 123 14.72 -4.62 0.07
CA TYR A 123 14.52 -5.62 1.10
C TYR A 123 14.20 -6.97 0.47
N GLU A 124 14.90 -7.99 0.91
CA GLU A 124 14.66 -9.37 0.48
C GLU A 124 13.96 -10.14 1.60
N ASN A 125 12.80 -10.72 1.28
CA ASN A 125 12.10 -11.64 2.17
C ASN A 125 12.97 -12.91 2.36
N GLY A 126 12.95 -13.48 3.56
CA GLY A 126 13.76 -14.65 3.88
C GLY A 126 13.40 -15.26 5.23
N GLU A 127 14.02 -16.38 5.52
CA GLU A 127 13.79 -17.10 6.79
C GLU A 127 14.11 -16.19 7.99
N GLY A 128 13.20 -16.14 8.95
CA GLY A 128 13.31 -15.32 10.15
C GLY A 128 13.08 -13.82 9.95
N LYS A 129 12.83 -13.36 8.74
CA LYS A 129 12.46 -11.98 8.44
C LYS A 129 10.94 -11.82 8.36
N LYS A 130 10.44 -10.64 8.78
CA LYS A 130 9.04 -10.28 8.56
C LYS A 130 8.81 -10.05 7.07
N GLU A 131 7.82 -10.70 6.49
CA GLU A 131 7.47 -10.51 5.08
C GLU A 131 7.09 -9.05 4.79
N ARG A 132 7.66 -8.49 3.73
CA ARG A 132 7.40 -7.14 3.24
C ARG A 132 7.37 -7.16 1.72
N TYR A 133 6.34 -6.58 1.15
CA TYR A 133 6.14 -6.52 -0.30
C TYR A 133 6.04 -5.07 -0.76
N PRO A 134 6.30 -4.78 -2.04
CA PRO A 134 5.96 -3.49 -2.61
C PRO A 134 4.48 -3.20 -2.41
N MET A 135 4.19 -1.97 -1.98
CA MET A 135 2.82 -1.51 -1.71
C MET A 135 2.53 -0.26 -2.54
N PHE A 136 1.27 0.05 -2.70
CA PHE A 136 0.85 1.35 -3.17
C PHE A 136 -0.28 1.93 -2.31
N HIS A 137 -0.40 3.23 -2.36
CA HIS A 137 -1.39 4.01 -1.64
C HIS A 137 -1.89 5.12 -2.55
N ILE A 138 -3.21 5.20 -2.74
CA ILE A 138 -3.83 6.26 -3.54
C ILE A 138 -3.87 7.53 -2.71
N VAL A 139 -3.25 8.61 -3.24
CA VAL A 139 -3.15 9.91 -2.58
C VAL A 139 -3.94 11.00 -3.28
N SER A 140 -4.59 10.69 -4.40
CA SER A 140 -5.48 11.63 -5.10
C SER A 140 -6.84 11.74 -4.40
N PRO A 141 -7.49 12.92 -4.49
CA PRO A 141 -8.89 13.04 -4.10
C PRO A 141 -9.78 12.08 -4.87
N GLY A 142 -10.81 11.54 -4.21
CA GLY A 142 -11.74 10.58 -4.83
C GLY A 142 -12.48 11.13 -6.05
N GLU A 143 -12.63 12.45 -6.15
CA GLU A 143 -13.24 13.12 -7.30
C GLU A 143 -12.47 12.88 -8.60
N LEU A 144 -11.14 12.75 -8.55
CA LEU A 144 -10.32 12.47 -9.73
C LEU A 144 -10.52 11.05 -10.25
N ASN A 145 -10.93 10.11 -9.41
CA ASN A 145 -11.21 8.73 -9.83
C ASN A 145 -12.39 8.66 -10.81
N THR A 146 -13.31 9.64 -10.79
CA THR A 146 -14.42 9.73 -11.75
C THR A 146 -13.93 10.09 -13.16
N GLU A 147 -12.72 10.61 -13.29
CA GLU A 147 -12.05 10.94 -14.54
C GLU A 147 -11.03 9.88 -14.97
N ASN A 148 -11.00 8.72 -14.28
CA ASN A 148 -10.00 7.65 -14.43
C ASN A 148 -8.56 8.15 -14.22
N ILE A 149 -8.39 9.09 -13.30
CA ILE A 149 -7.08 9.62 -12.91
C ILE A 149 -6.84 9.29 -11.45
N SER A 150 -5.74 8.61 -11.15
CA SER A 150 -5.26 8.46 -9.79
C SER A 150 -3.81 8.90 -9.64
N ILE A 151 -3.49 9.45 -8.48
CA ILE A 151 -2.11 9.70 -8.05
C ILE A 151 -1.80 8.68 -6.97
N GLU A 152 -0.78 7.88 -7.21
CA GLU A 152 -0.40 6.80 -6.33
C GLU A 152 1.03 6.97 -5.82
N ASP A 153 1.22 6.71 -4.55
CA ASP A 153 2.55 6.53 -3.98
C ASP A 153 2.90 5.05 -3.98
N LEU A 154 3.98 4.71 -4.67
CA LEU A 154 4.53 3.36 -4.66
C LEU A 154 5.61 3.24 -3.61
N TYR A 155 5.54 2.19 -2.80
CA TYR A 155 6.43 1.89 -1.69
C TYR A 155 7.24 0.62 -1.99
N LEU A 156 8.53 0.78 -2.22
CA LEU A 156 9.47 -0.35 -2.30
C LEU A 156 10.11 -0.56 -0.91
N PRO A 157 9.94 -1.73 -0.27
CA PRO A 157 10.62 -1.99 1.00
C PRO A 157 12.13 -2.03 0.79
N ILE A 158 12.87 -1.34 1.68
CA ILE A 158 14.32 -1.24 1.64
C ILE A 158 14.93 -1.54 3.01
N GLU A 159 16.22 -1.89 3.00
CA GLU A 159 17.04 -2.02 4.21
C GLU A 159 18.39 -1.31 4.03
N ARG A 160 19.07 -1.00 5.14
CA ARG A 160 20.44 -0.45 5.08
C ARG A 160 21.42 -1.52 4.61
N ARG A 161 22.41 -1.09 3.84
CA ARG A 161 23.56 -1.94 3.47
C ARG A 161 24.47 -2.17 4.67
#